data_e4cc7caaec37788846a4e351ff83074a
#
_entry.id   e4cc7caaec37788846a4e351ff83074a
#
_cell.length_a   1.000
_cell.length_b   1.000
_cell.length_c   1.000
_cell.angle_alpha   90.00
_cell.angle_beta   90.00
_cell.angle_gamma   90.00
#
_symmetry.space_group_name_H-M   'P 1'
#
loop_
_entity.id
_entity.type
_entity.pdbx_description
1 polymer ?
#
loop_
_entity_poly.entity_id
_entity_poly.type
_entity_poly.pdbx_seq_one_letter_code
_entity_poly.pdbx_strand_id
1 'polypeptide(L)'
;MLNRQSPAISETGSGGSGWDAYRIFLAVAETASLSGAGRKLKLSHATVGRHITALEKELGAKLFIREPVGYALTAAGERLRAEVEPMATAAERAARAAIAEDGEPRGTVRISVASGIAGQWLVPHLTSFHAQYPGLELEFVTESWPASVRRREADIVIRLYGPGEENLVGRKIGRLGVAFYASKEYAAKHGLPTRREEWAEHTILGFAGSSSGQEFSRWSAHVTRDTPTHFRFSSQIDTVYAVLAGTGIAPLTCMTGDSYPQLVRISPEKLFSTTEMWLLAHPDLKDTPPVRAVMDFITAKAKTDRAKLTGR
;
A
#
# COMPACT_ATOMS: atom_id res chain seq x y z
N MET A 1 -46.44 -4.04 7.76
CA MET A 1 -46.01 -3.23 8.92
C MET A 1 -45.04 -4.06 9.74
N LEU A 2 -43.76 -3.90 9.52
CA LEU A 2 -42.70 -4.55 10.32
C LEU A 2 -41.77 -3.45 10.79
N ASN A 3 -41.88 -3.16 12.07
CA ASN A 3 -41.17 -2.15 12.81
C ASN A 3 -39.73 -2.60 13.03
N ARG A 4 -38.77 -2.02 12.29
CA ARG A 4 -37.33 -2.18 12.57
C ARG A 4 -36.94 -1.12 13.60
N GLN A 5 -36.93 -1.50 14.85
CA GLN A 5 -36.28 -0.74 15.90
C GLN A 5 -34.76 -0.85 15.74
N SER A 6 -34.10 0.26 15.45
CA SER A 6 -32.65 0.40 15.64
C SER A 6 -32.34 0.25 17.13
N PRO A 7 -31.27 -0.46 17.53
CA PRO A 7 -30.87 -0.50 18.92
C PRO A 7 -30.41 0.89 19.36
N ALA A 8 -31.11 1.45 20.32
CA ALA A 8 -30.72 2.68 20.99
C ALA A 8 -29.37 2.46 21.70
N ILE A 9 -28.42 3.37 21.45
CA ILE A 9 -27.20 3.47 22.25
C ILE A 9 -27.67 3.92 23.64
N SER A 10 -27.65 3.00 24.59
CA SER A 10 -28.03 3.31 25.98
C SER A 10 -26.95 4.19 26.62
N GLU A 11 -27.30 5.44 26.87
CA GLU A 11 -26.61 6.30 27.83
C GLU A 11 -26.84 5.76 29.23
N THR A 12 -25.99 4.84 29.70
CA THR A 12 -25.93 4.53 31.14
C THR A 12 -24.54 4.04 31.53
N GLY A 13 -23.87 4.80 32.37
CA GLY A 13 -22.89 4.29 33.31
C GLY A 13 -21.44 4.47 32.93
N SER A 14 -20.75 5.25 33.71
CA SER A 14 -19.30 5.37 33.85
C SER A 14 -18.60 3.98 33.92
N GLY A 15 -18.17 3.43 32.82
CA GLY A 15 -17.48 2.13 32.75
C GLY A 15 -17.23 1.60 31.35
N GLY A 16 -17.63 2.31 30.29
CA GLY A 16 -17.34 1.90 28.93
C GLY A 16 -15.85 1.86 28.68
N SER A 17 -15.36 0.86 27.95
CA SER A 17 -13.96 0.76 27.50
C SER A 17 -13.63 2.00 26.67
N GLY A 18 -13.14 3.03 27.33
CA GLY A 18 -12.67 4.23 26.65
C GLY A 18 -11.56 3.88 25.69
N TRP A 19 -11.21 4.81 24.82
CA TRP A 19 -10.11 4.69 23.85
C TRP A 19 -8.84 4.03 24.44
N ASP A 20 -8.54 4.25 25.70
CA ASP A 20 -7.39 3.63 26.39
C ASP A 20 -7.43 2.09 26.42
N ALA A 21 -8.59 1.46 26.56
CA ALA A 21 -8.70 -0.01 26.53
C ALA A 21 -8.36 -0.57 25.14
N TYR A 22 -8.80 0.08 24.09
CA TYR A 22 -8.46 -0.31 22.73
C TYR A 22 -6.97 -0.06 22.39
N ARG A 23 -6.41 1.04 22.88
CA ARG A 23 -4.97 1.33 22.76
C ARG A 23 -4.11 0.27 23.45
N ILE A 24 -4.53 -0.18 24.64
CA ILE A 24 -3.87 -1.25 25.39
C ILE A 24 -4.01 -2.59 24.64
N PHE A 25 -5.18 -2.88 24.09
CA PHE A 25 -5.42 -4.07 23.26
C PHE A 25 -4.46 -4.11 22.08
N LEU A 26 -4.33 -3.02 21.31
CA LEU A 26 -3.39 -2.95 20.20
C LEU A 26 -1.94 -3.16 20.63
N ALA A 27 -1.53 -2.55 21.74
CA ALA A 27 -0.16 -2.72 22.25
C ALA A 27 0.14 -4.18 22.65
N VAL A 28 -0.83 -4.91 23.19
CA VAL A 28 -0.68 -6.35 23.49
C VAL A 28 -0.64 -7.16 22.20
N ALA A 29 -1.50 -6.86 21.23
CA ALA A 29 -1.53 -7.52 19.93
C ALA A 29 -0.20 -7.39 19.19
N GLU A 30 0.40 -6.20 19.23
CA GLU A 30 1.67 -5.90 18.57
C GLU A 30 2.89 -6.54 19.25
N THR A 31 2.91 -6.53 20.61
CA THR A 31 4.07 -7.02 21.36
C THR A 31 3.96 -8.48 21.76
N ALA A 32 2.82 -9.12 21.52
CA ALA A 32 2.46 -10.46 21.97
C ALA A 32 2.71 -10.68 23.48
N SER A 33 2.71 -9.60 24.30
CA SER A 33 3.15 -9.65 25.70
C SER A 33 2.54 -8.53 26.54
N LEU A 34 1.95 -8.86 27.69
CA LEU A 34 1.46 -7.85 28.65
C LEU A 34 2.60 -6.96 29.17
N SER A 35 3.77 -7.56 29.40
CA SER A 35 4.96 -6.80 29.85
C SER A 35 5.54 -5.92 28.74
N GLY A 36 5.50 -6.39 27.47
CA GLY A 36 5.87 -5.62 26.29
C GLY A 36 4.97 -4.41 26.12
N ALA A 37 3.66 -4.61 26.13
CA ALA A 37 2.67 -3.55 26.09
C ALA A 37 2.81 -2.56 27.25
N GLY A 38 3.07 -3.08 28.46
CA GLY A 38 3.31 -2.24 29.65
C GLY A 38 4.51 -1.30 29.47
N ARG A 39 5.62 -1.79 28.94
CA ARG A 39 6.81 -0.95 28.62
C ARG A 39 6.46 0.11 27.59
N LYS A 40 5.79 -0.28 26.49
CA LYS A 40 5.40 0.63 25.41
C LYS A 40 4.49 1.76 25.92
N LEU A 41 3.53 1.45 26.81
CA LEU A 41 2.53 2.38 27.30
C LEU A 41 2.88 3.01 28.66
N LYS A 42 4.05 2.70 29.24
CA LYS A 42 4.46 3.12 30.60
C LYS A 42 3.45 2.69 31.68
N LEU A 43 2.90 1.48 31.55
CA LEU A 43 1.97 0.86 32.49
C LEU A 43 2.57 -0.40 33.12
N SER A 44 2.06 -0.78 34.32
CA SER A 44 2.42 -2.08 34.90
C SER A 44 1.75 -3.24 34.10
N HIS A 45 2.40 -4.39 34.03
CA HIS A 45 1.81 -5.57 33.37
C HIS A 45 0.46 -5.97 33.99
N ALA A 46 0.31 -5.79 35.29
CA ALA A 46 -0.95 -6.04 36.01
C ALA A 46 -2.07 -5.09 35.59
N THR A 47 -1.72 -3.82 35.32
CA THR A 47 -2.67 -2.82 34.80
C THR A 47 -3.10 -3.20 33.39
N VAL A 48 -2.18 -3.55 32.51
CA VAL A 48 -2.47 -4.02 31.16
C VAL A 48 -3.41 -5.24 31.19
N GLY A 49 -3.08 -6.26 32.04
CA GLY A 49 -3.91 -7.46 32.17
C GLY A 49 -5.32 -7.16 32.64
N ARG A 50 -5.50 -6.23 33.60
CA ARG A 50 -6.83 -5.81 34.07
C ARG A 50 -7.66 -5.16 32.98
N HIS A 51 -7.05 -4.28 32.18
CA HIS A 51 -7.75 -3.63 31.06
C HIS A 51 -8.18 -4.62 29.99
N ILE A 52 -7.30 -5.58 29.62
CA ILE A 52 -7.67 -6.64 28.67
C ILE A 52 -8.82 -7.50 29.22
N THR A 53 -8.76 -7.91 30.49
CA THR A 53 -9.83 -8.72 31.09
C THR A 53 -11.14 -7.93 31.15
N ALA A 54 -11.10 -6.63 31.43
CA ALA A 54 -12.30 -5.78 31.45
C ALA A 54 -12.90 -5.64 30.04
N LEU A 55 -12.07 -5.40 29.02
CA LEU A 55 -12.49 -5.30 27.63
C LEU A 55 -13.10 -6.63 27.13
N GLU A 56 -12.48 -7.77 27.41
CA GLU A 56 -13.02 -9.08 27.07
C GLU A 56 -14.38 -9.35 27.75
N LYS A 57 -14.53 -8.94 29.00
CA LYS A 57 -15.79 -9.04 29.74
C LYS A 57 -16.89 -8.18 29.14
N GLU A 58 -16.57 -6.96 28.78
CA GLU A 58 -17.52 -6.01 28.17
C GLU A 58 -17.98 -6.51 26.80
N LEU A 59 -17.04 -6.97 25.96
CA LEU A 59 -17.35 -7.49 24.62
C LEU A 59 -17.92 -8.91 24.64
N GLY A 60 -17.92 -9.59 25.77
CA GLY A 60 -18.39 -10.97 25.92
C GLY A 60 -17.55 -11.98 25.10
N ALA A 61 -16.31 -11.62 24.76
CA ALA A 61 -15.46 -12.44 23.89
C ALA A 61 -14.01 -12.45 24.37
N LYS A 62 -13.34 -13.59 24.27
CA LYS A 62 -11.90 -13.69 24.47
C LYS A 62 -11.18 -13.12 23.23
N LEU A 63 -10.27 -12.17 23.47
CA LEU A 63 -9.50 -11.51 22.42
C LEU A 63 -8.12 -12.12 22.26
N PHE A 64 -7.59 -12.71 23.34
CA PHE A 64 -6.28 -13.33 23.35
C PHE A 64 -6.34 -14.77 23.87
N ILE A 65 -5.48 -15.62 23.31
CA ILE A 65 -5.11 -16.93 23.86
C ILE A 65 -3.68 -16.85 24.38
N ARG A 66 -3.43 -17.54 25.50
CA ARG A 66 -2.08 -17.63 26.05
C ARG A 66 -1.37 -18.80 25.40
N GLU A 67 -0.21 -18.54 24.85
CA GLU A 67 0.68 -19.52 24.25
C GLU A 67 1.98 -19.66 25.07
N PRO A 68 2.78 -20.72 24.86
CA PRO A 68 4.06 -20.89 25.57
C PRO A 68 5.03 -19.68 25.41
N VAL A 69 4.91 -18.96 24.30
CA VAL A 69 5.79 -17.81 23.97
C VAL A 69 5.06 -16.45 24.08
N GLY A 70 3.90 -16.39 24.72
CA GLY A 70 3.21 -15.12 24.92
C GLY A 70 1.70 -15.13 24.67
N TYR A 71 1.18 -14.15 23.95
CA TYR A 71 -0.24 -13.99 23.65
C TYR A 71 -0.46 -13.93 22.14
N ALA A 72 -1.40 -14.73 21.64
CA ALA A 72 -1.88 -14.66 20.26
C ALA A 72 -3.31 -14.17 20.23
N LEU A 73 -3.72 -13.53 19.13
CA LEU A 73 -5.10 -13.09 18.93
C LEU A 73 -6.01 -14.29 18.65
N THR A 74 -7.23 -14.25 19.20
CA THR A 74 -8.31 -15.12 18.77
C THR A 74 -8.93 -14.60 17.47
N ALA A 75 -9.82 -15.38 16.84
CA ALA A 75 -10.60 -14.88 15.70
C ALA A 75 -11.44 -13.62 16.04
N ALA A 76 -11.90 -13.48 17.31
CA ALA A 76 -12.55 -12.26 17.77
C ALA A 76 -11.56 -11.10 17.92
N GLY A 77 -10.35 -11.40 18.44
CA GLY A 77 -9.25 -10.43 18.54
C GLY A 77 -8.83 -9.90 17.18
N GLU A 78 -8.68 -10.76 16.17
CA GLU A 78 -8.35 -10.34 14.80
C GLU A 78 -9.42 -9.43 14.19
N ARG A 79 -10.71 -9.75 14.38
CA ARG A 79 -11.79 -8.86 13.93
C ARG A 79 -11.76 -7.51 14.63
N LEU A 80 -11.56 -7.51 15.95
CA LEU A 80 -11.47 -6.27 16.73
C LEU A 80 -10.26 -5.43 16.28
N ARG A 81 -9.11 -6.07 16.09
CA ARG A 81 -7.89 -5.40 15.60
C ARG A 81 -8.13 -4.68 14.29
N ALA A 82 -8.80 -5.33 13.34
CA ALA A 82 -9.12 -4.74 12.04
C ALA A 82 -9.94 -3.45 12.13
N GLU A 83 -10.80 -3.31 13.17
CA GLU A 83 -11.62 -2.11 13.39
C GLU A 83 -10.90 -1.06 14.25
N VAL A 84 -10.05 -1.48 15.19
CA VAL A 84 -9.39 -0.57 16.14
C VAL A 84 -8.12 0.06 15.58
N GLU A 85 -7.36 -0.62 14.71
CA GLU A 85 -6.18 -0.04 14.04
C GLU A 85 -6.50 1.27 13.29
N PRO A 86 -7.61 1.35 12.51
CA PRO A 86 -8.01 2.61 11.87
C PRO A 86 -8.37 3.71 12.88
N MET A 87 -8.93 3.36 14.05
CA MET A 87 -9.22 4.33 15.12
C MET A 87 -7.92 4.91 15.70
N ALA A 88 -6.91 4.06 15.95
CA ALA A 88 -5.61 4.50 16.44
C ALA A 88 -4.94 5.48 15.46
N THR A 89 -4.95 5.13 14.19
CA THR A 89 -4.44 5.99 13.11
C THR A 89 -5.19 7.32 13.06
N ALA A 90 -6.53 7.30 13.22
CA ALA A 90 -7.33 8.52 13.24
C ALA A 90 -7.04 9.40 14.46
N ALA A 91 -6.84 8.81 15.64
CA ALA A 91 -6.48 9.54 16.86
C ALA A 91 -5.10 10.21 16.75
N GLU A 92 -4.10 9.49 16.20
CA GLU A 92 -2.78 10.05 15.92
C GLU A 92 -2.84 11.20 14.89
N ARG A 93 -3.68 11.07 13.87
CA ARG A 93 -3.92 12.15 12.89
C ARG A 93 -4.54 13.39 13.55
N ALA A 94 -5.55 13.20 14.37
CA ALA A 94 -6.19 14.29 15.07
C ALA A 94 -5.21 15.05 15.97
N ALA A 95 -4.35 14.32 16.70
CA ALA A 95 -3.29 14.92 17.50
C ALA A 95 -2.29 15.71 16.63
N ARG A 96 -1.89 15.18 15.47
CA ARG A 96 -1.01 15.89 14.53
C ARG A 96 -1.67 17.13 13.93
N ALA A 97 -2.94 17.06 13.57
CA ALA A 97 -3.69 18.19 13.02
C ALA A 97 -3.84 19.33 14.04
N ALA A 98 -4.00 19.00 15.32
CA ALA A 98 -4.11 19.98 16.39
C ALA A 98 -2.80 20.72 16.72
N ILE A 99 -1.64 20.12 16.40
CA ILE A 99 -0.30 20.66 16.68
C ILE A 99 0.27 21.45 15.47
N ALA A 100 -0.38 21.36 14.30
CA ALA A 100 0.06 22.06 13.08
C ALA A 100 -0.08 23.58 13.24
N GLU A 101 0.93 24.21 13.83
CA GLU A 101 1.15 25.66 13.74
C GLU A 101 1.79 26.01 12.38
N ASP A 102 1.67 27.29 11.97
CA ASP A 102 2.18 27.86 10.71
C ASP A 102 3.72 27.84 10.56
N GLY A 103 4.37 26.76 10.99
CA GLY A 103 5.81 26.55 10.98
C GLY A 103 6.27 25.58 9.88
N GLU A 104 7.58 25.26 9.90
CA GLU A 104 8.15 24.23 9.04
C GLU A 104 7.40 22.89 9.18
N PRO A 105 7.08 22.20 8.06
CA PRO A 105 6.36 20.94 8.12
C PRO A 105 7.17 19.90 8.90
N ARG A 106 6.54 19.31 9.94
CA ARG A 106 7.17 18.33 10.84
C ARG A 106 6.22 17.15 11.10
N GLY A 107 6.79 16.00 11.44
CA GLY A 107 6.08 14.78 11.81
C GLY A 107 6.16 13.72 10.73
N THR A 108 5.39 12.63 10.90
CA THR A 108 5.41 11.45 10.02
C THR A 108 4.27 11.55 9.00
N VAL A 109 4.58 11.27 7.73
CA VAL A 109 3.59 11.13 6.64
C VAL A 109 3.67 9.72 6.09
N ARG A 110 2.56 8.99 6.14
CA ARG A 110 2.43 7.62 5.63
C ARG A 110 1.99 7.65 4.17
N ILE A 111 2.74 6.97 3.32
CA ILE A 111 2.50 6.91 1.86
C ILE A 111 2.23 5.46 1.45
N SER A 112 1.01 5.18 1.02
CA SER A 112 0.67 3.90 0.40
C SER A 112 0.98 3.96 -1.11
N VAL A 113 1.81 3.05 -1.58
CA VAL A 113 2.28 3.02 -2.96
C VAL A 113 2.74 1.61 -3.34
N ALA A 114 2.56 1.21 -4.60
CA ALA A 114 3.10 -0.04 -5.10
C ALA A 114 4.64 -0.08 -4.98
N SER A 115 5.19 -1.21 -4.52
CA SER A 115 6.62 -1.39 -4.23
C SER A 115 7.54 -1.01 -5.40
N GLY A 116 7.14 -1.31 -6.65
CA GLY A 116 7.89 -0.91 -7.84
C GLY A 116 7.95 0.60 -8.04
N ILE A 117 6.87 1.33 -7.78
CA ILE A 117 6.84 2.79 -7.87
C ILE A 117 7.67 3.39 -6.73
N ALA A 118 7.51 2.87 -5.51
CA ALA A 118 8.31 3.31 -4.37
C ALA A 118 9.81 3.16 -4.66
N GLY A 119 10.28 1.93 -4.93
CA GLY A 119 11.70 1.62 -5.08
C GLY A 119 12.35 2.28 -6.30
N GLN A 120 11.70 2.23 -7.46
CA GLN A 120 12.30 2.68 -8.73
C GLN A 120 12.15 4.19 -8.97
N TRP A 121 11.19 4.83 -8.31
CA TRP A 121 10.94 6.25 -8.55
C TRP A 121 11.08 7.11 -7.30
N LEU A 122 10.40 6.82 -6.18
CA LEU A 122 10.41 7.71 -5.02
C LEU A 122 11.70 7.62 -4.21
N VAL A 123 12.20 6.41 -3.96
CA VAL A 123 13.42 6.18 -3.16
C VAL A 123 14.63 6.98 -3.68
N PRO A 124 14.91 7.06 -5.00
CA PRO A 124 16.00 7.89 -5.50
C PRO A 124 15.89 9.39 -5.15
N HIS A 125 14.70 9.87 -4.80
CA HIS A 125 14.48 11.27 -4.44
C HIS A 125 14.52 11.54 -2.93
N LEU A 126 14.63 10.53 -2.08
CA LEU A 126 14.53 10.69 -0.62
C LEU A 126 15.63 11.59 -0.05
N THR A 127 16.85 11.52 -0.58
CA THR A 127 17.94 12.42 -0.17
C THR A 127 17.59 13.89 -0.41
N SER A 128 17.04 14.22 -1.59
CA SER A 128 16.62 15.58 -1.90
C SER A 128 15.37 16.01 -1.12
N PHE A 129 14.48 15.07 -0.80
CA PHE A 129 13.35 15.33 0.06
C PHE A 129 13.78 15.67 1.49
N HIS A 130 14.64 14.85 2.07
CA HIS A 130 15.15 15.07 3.45
C HIS A 130 15.92 16.39 3.59
N ALA A 131 16.70 16.74 2.57
CA ALA A 131 17.41 18.05 2.55
C ALA A 131 16.43 19.25 2.51
N GLN A 132 15.27 19.10 1.84
CA GLN A 132 14.25 20.14 1.76
C GLN A 132 13.33 20.19 2.99
N TYR A 133 13.05 19.04 3.60
CA TYR A 133 12.12 18.89 4.72
C TYR A 133 12.72 18.01 5.84
N PRO A 134 13.74 18.49 6.56
CA PRO A 134 14.45 17.70 7.57
C PRO A 134 13.57 17.31 8.78
N GLY A 135 12.47 18.03 9.00
CA GLY A 135 11.51 17.75 10.07
C GLY A 135 10.45 16.70 9.71
N LEU A 136 10.41 16.22 8.45
CA LEU A 136 9.45 15.22 8.01
C LEU A 136 10.05 13.82 7.96
N GLU A 137 9.34 12.86 8.52
CA GLU A 137 9.56 11.43 8.39
C GLU A 137 8.58 10.85 7.36
N LEU A 138 9.07 10.02 6.43
CA LEU A 138 8.21 9.31 5.47
C LEU A 138 8.14 7.83 5.83
N GLU A 139 6.94 7.31 6.01
CA GLU A 139 6.66 5.89 6.19
C GLU A 139 6.02 5.34 4.90
N PHE A 140 6.69 4.38 4.25
CA PHE A 140 6.17 3.75 3.04
C PHE A 140 5.44 2.45 3.38
N VAL A 141 4.16 2.41 3.06
CA VAL A 141 3.34 1.19 3.13
C VAL A 141 3.25 0.63 1.72
N THR A 142 4.08 -0.39 1.46
CA THR A 142 4.20 -1.01 0.13
C THR A 142 3.56 -2.39 0.16
N GLU A 143 2.25 -2.46 0.03
CA GLU A 143 1.56 -3.75 -0.05
C GLU A 143 1.30 -4.16 -1.50
N SER A 144 1.29 -5.47 -1.71
CA SER A 144 0.79 -6.06 -2.94
C SER A 144 -0.73 -5.86 -2.98
N TRP A 145 -1.15 -4.72 -3.52
CA TRP A 145 -2.48 -4.35 -4.01
C TRP A 145 -3.69 -5.30 -3.74
N PRO A 146 -4.88 -4.86 -3.39
CA PRO A 146 -5.52 -3.58 -3.02
C PRO A 146 -6.07 -3.53 -1.58
N ALA A 147 -5.50 -4.26 -0.62
CA ALA A 147 -6.11 -4.46 0.70
C ALA A 147 -6.00 -3.24 1.64
N SER A 148 -4.93 -2.47 1.55
CA SER A 148 -4.61 -1.39 2.49
C SER A 148 -5.50 -0.14 2.34
N VAL A 149 -6.08 0.08 1.18
CA VAL A 149 -6.83 1.29 0.90
C VAL A 149 -8.17 1.36 1.64
N ARG A 150 -8.76 0.23 1.94
CA ARG A 150 -10.02 0.18 2.71
C ARG A 150 -9.87 0.57 4.18
N ARG A 151 -8.64 0.63 4.73
CA ARG A 151 -8.40 0.72 6.18
C ARG A 151 -7.92 2.09 6.70
N ARG A 152 -7.89 3.16 5.90
CA ARG A 152 -7.41 4.48 6.33
C ARG A 152 -5.97 4.47 6.91
N GLU A 153 -5.11 3.57 6.43
CA GLU A 153 -3.77 3.33 6.98
C GLU A 153 -2.71 4.28 6.42
N ALA A 154 -3.03 5.10 5.41
CA ALA A 154 -2.11 6.05 4.80
C ALA A 154 -2.68 7.46 4.71
N ASP A 155 -1.81 8.45 4.85
CA ASP A 155 -2.14 9.87 4.70
C ASP A 155 -2.18 10.26 3.21
N ILE A 156 -1.29 9.66 2.42
CA ILE A 156 -1.16 9.85 0.98
C ILE A 156 -1.18 8.49 0.27
N VAL A 157 -1.81 8.44 -0.89
CA VAL A 157 -1.87 7.25 -1.72
C VAL A 157 -1.45 7.58 -3.14
N ILE A 158 -0.54 6.76 -3.71
CA ILE A 158 -0.19 6.81 -5.14
C ILE A 158 -0.78 5.59 -5.82
N ARG A 159 -1.66 5.83 -6.81
CA ARG A 159 -2.41 4.79 -7.52
C ARG A 159 -2.33 4.95 -9.03
N LEU A 160 -2.59 3.82 -9.71
CA LEU A 160 -2.67 3.76 -11.17
C LEU A 160 -4.11 3.85 -11.70
N TYR A 161 -5.02 4.42 -10.91
CA TYR A 161 -6.40 4.72 -11.26
C TYR A 161 -6.90 5.91 -10.44
N GLY A 162 -7.92 6.59 -10.93
CA GLY A 162 -8.50 7.76 -10.27
C GLY A 162 -9.19 7.46 -8.95
N PRO A 163 -9.67 8.51 -8.27
CA PRO A 163 -10.44 8.38 -7.05
C PRO A 163 -11.68 7.51 -7.31
N GLY A 164 -11.83 6.47 -6.51
CA GLY A 164 -13.01 5.60 -6.51
C GLY A 164 -14.01 6.01 -5.43
N GLU A 165 -14.76 5.04 -4.91
CA GLU A 165 -15.77 5.24 -3.85
C GLU A 165 -15.17 5.56 -2.45
N GLU A 166 -13.86 5.71 -2.32
CA GLU A 166 -13.13 5.74 -1.05
C GLU A 166 -13.00 7.12 -0.39
N ASN A 167 -13.74 8.11 -0.87
CA ASN A 167 -13.71 9.49 -0.34
C ASN A 167 -12.31 10.11 -0.26
N LEU A 168 -11.43 9.76 -1.21
CA LEU A 168 -10.11 10.37 -1.35
C LEU A 168 -10.18 11.53 -2.36
N VAL A 169 -9.38 12.56 -2.12
CA VAL A 169 -9.25 13.71 -3.00
C VAL A 169 -7.82 13.89 -3.46
N GLY A 170 -7.64 14.42 -4.65
CA GLY A 170 -6.30 14.65 -5.15
C GLY A 170 -6.27 14.94 -6.64
N ARG A 171 -5.13 14.64 -7.26
CA ARG A 171 -4.87 15.01 -8.66
C ARG A 171 -4.13 13.91 -9.41
N LYS A 172 -4.34 13.88 -10.70
CA LYS A 172 -3.49 13.14 -11.63
C LYS A 172 -2.13 13.82 -11.71
N ILE A 173 -1.07 13.07 -11.42
CA ILE A 173 0.30 13.57 -11.43
C ILE A 173 1.11 13.16 -12.67
N GLY A 174 0.59 12.22 -13.46
CA GLY A 174 1.27 11.79 -14.68
C GLY A 174 0.66 10.54 -15.29
N ARG A 175 1.47 9.90 -16.10
CA ARG A 175 1.19 8.59 -16.70
C ARG A 175 2.41 7.69 -16.51
N LEU A 176 2.16 6.41 -16.29
CA LEU A 176 3.16 5.38 -16.17
C LEU A 176 3.16 4.52 -17.43
N GLY A 177 4.29 4.45 -18.11
CA GLY A 177 4.45 3.61 -19.30
C GLY A 177 4.64 2.15 -18.92
N VAL A 178 4.08 1.26 -19.72
CA VAL A 178 4.16 -0.19 -19.56
C VAL A 178 4.48 -0.85 -20.90
N ALA A 179 5.43 -1.78 -20.90
CA ALA A 179 5.80 -2.56 -22.08
C ALA A 179 6.13 -3.99 -21.68
N PHE A 180 6.25 -4.87 -22.64
CA PHE A 180 6.78 -6.21 -22.41
C PHE A 180 8.31 -6.21 -22.48
N TYR A 181 8.90 -7.02 -21.61
CA TYR A 181 10.35 -7.15 -21.48
C TYR A 181 10.76 -8.63 -21.46
N ALA A 182 11.93 -8.90 -22.01
CA ALA A 182 12.64 -10.15 -21.86
C ALA A 182 14.09 -9.89 -21.47
N SER A 183 14.83 -10.89 -20.97
CA SER A 183 16.27 -10.76 -20.87
C SER A 183 16.94 -10.85 -22.25
N LYS A 184 18.10 -10.22 -22.38
CA LYS A 184 18.92 -10.33 -23.59
C LYS A 184 19.30 -11.78 -23.89
N GLU A 185 19.51 -12.59 -22.85
CA GLU A 185 19.78 -14.00 -22.96
C GLU A 185 18.59 -14.78 -23.53
N TYR A 186 17.39 -14.54 -23.01
CA TYR A 186 16.16 -15.10 -23.54
C TYR A 186 15.97 -14.72 -25.00
N ALA A 187 16.15 -13.45 -25.34
CA ALA A 187 16.03 -12.94 -26.70
C ALA A 187 17.02 -13.57 -27.67
N ALA A 188 18.26 -13.80 -27.24
CA ALA A 188 19.27 -14.45 -28.04
C ALA A 188 18.96 -15.94 -28.33
N LYS A 189 18.32 -16.62 -27.37
CA LYS A 189 18.00 -18.05 -27.46
C LYS A 189 16.69 -18.33 -28.20
N HIS A 190 15.67 -17.52 -27.97
CA HIS A 190 14.29 -17.78 -28.42
C HIS A 190 13.78 -16.76 -29.45
N GLY A 191 14.53 -15.68 -29.72
CA GLY A 191 13.98 -14.53 -30.43
C GLY A 191 13.03 -13.70 -29.58
N LEU A 192 12.38 -12.74 -30.23
CA LEU A 192 11.33 -11.91 -29.62
C LEU A 192 10.13 -11.84 -30.55
N PRO A 193 8.89 -11.88 -30.05
CA PRO A 193 7.70 -11.82 -30.89
C PRO A 193 7.56 -10.42 -31.51
N THR A 194 7.43 -10.38 -32.83
CA THR A 194 7.19 -9.16 -33.61
C THR A 194 5.72 -9.03 -34.03
N ARG A 195 5.01 -10.16 -34.08
CA ARG A 195 3.59 -10.27 -34.40
C ARG A 195 2.85 -11.06 -33.34
N ARG A 196 1.53 -10.89 -33.30
CA ARG A 196 0.70 -11.48 -32.25
C ARG A 196 0.75 -13.01 -32.25
N GLU A 197 0.81 -13.61 -33.41
CA GLU A 197 0.78 -15.06 -33.59
C GLU A 197 2.02 -15.73 -32.99
N GLU A 198 3.16 -15.03 -32.98
CA GLU A 198 4.43 -15.52 -32.44
C GLU A 198 4.44 -15.63 -30.91
N TRP A 199 3.53 -14.94 -30.22
CA TRP A 199 3.47 -15.00 -28.75
C TRP A 199 3.20 -16.39 -28.19
N ALA A 200 2.50 -17.25 -28.94
CA ALA A 200 2.21 -18.62 -28.55
C ALA A 200 3.47 -19.49 -28.44
N GLU A 201 4.57 -19.10 -29.10
CA GLU A 201 5.86 -19.80 -29.09
C GLU A 201 6.74 -19.38 -27.89
N HIS A 202 6.30 -18.38 -27.12
CA HIS A 202 7.06 -17.83 -26.00
C HIS A 202 6.46 -18.18 -24.63
N THR A 203 7.30 -18.23 -23.61
CA THR A 203 6.89 -18.33 -22.22
C THR A 203 6.45 -16.96 -21.70
N ILE A 204 5.17 -16.82 -21.38
CA ILE A 204 4.62 -15.58 -20.82
C ILE A 204 4.51 -15.71 -19.32
N LEU A 205 5.04 -14.72 -18.61
CA LEU A 205 4.92 -14.58 -17.17
C LEU A 205 3.75 -13.65 -16.86
N GLY A 206 2.80 -14.15 -16.07
CA GLY A 206 1.57 -13.43 -15.73
C GLY A 206 1.57 -12.92 -14.29
N PHE A 207 0.54 -12.17 -13.96
CA PHE A 207 0.29 -11.72 -12.61
C PHE A 207 -0.70 -12.66 -11.89
N ALA A 208 -0.38 -13.04 -10.64
CA ALA A 208 -1.25 -13.82 -9.76
C ALA A 208 -1.97 -12.86 -8.82
N GLY A 209 -3.25 -12.62 -9.04
CA GLY A 209 -4.08 -11.76 -8.19
C GLY A 209 -5.29 -11.22 -8.93
N SER A 210 -6.28 -10.77 -8.18
CA SER A 210 -7.51 -10.17 -8.71
C SER A 210 -7.31 -8.71 -9.11
N SER A 211 -6.36 -8.45 -10.00
CA SER A 211 -6.16 -7.10 -10.57
C SER A 211 -7.17 -6.78 -11.68
N SER A 212 -8.32 -7.43 -11.67
CA SER A 212 -9.37 -7.36 -12.68
C SER A 212 -9.95 -5.95 -12.96
N GLY A 213 -9.61 -4.96 -12.14
CA GLY A 213 -10.01 -3.57 -12.32
C GLY A 213 -8.97 -2.65 -12.96
N GLN A 214 -7.74 -3.09 -13.14
CA GLN A 214 -6.66 -2.23 -13.62
C GLN A 214 -6.54 -2.27 -15.14
N GLU A 215 -6.44 -1.10 -15.74
CA GLU A 215 -6.23 -0.92 -17.19
C GLU A 215 -5.00 -1.72 -17.69
N PHE A 216 -3.92 -1.71 -16.90
CA PHE A 216 -2.71 -2.49 -17.15
C PHE A 216 -2.95 -3.99 -17.25
N SER A 217 -3.66 -4.57 -16.28
CA SER A 217 -3.94 -6.02 -16.27
C SER A 217 -4.86 -6.42 -17.42
N ARG A 218 -5.83 -5.56 -17.77
CA ARG A 218 -6.70 -5.76 -18.93
C ARG A 218 -5.94 -5.70 -20.25
N TRP A 219 -5.04 -4.71 -20.38
CA TRP A 219 -4.18 -4.59 -21.55
C TRP A 219 -3.25 -5.81 -21.69
N SER A 220 -2.55 -6.20 -20.63
CA SER A 220 -1.68 -7.38 -20.63
C SER A 220 -2.45 -8.65 -21.03
N ALA A 221 -3.60 -8.89 -20.39
CA ALA A 221 -4.46 -10.03 -20.71
C ALA A 221 -4.99 -9.99 -22.15
N HIS A 222 -5.26 -8.81 -22.70
CA HIS A 222 -5.68 -8.68 -24.10
C HIS A 222 -4.56 -9.04 -25.07
N VAL A 223 -3.33 -8.60 -24.82
CA VAL A 223 -2.17 -8.89 -25.65
C VAL A 223 -1.82 -10.38 -25.62
N THR A 224 -1.93 -11.01 -24.46
CA THR A 224 -1.55 -12.43 -24.25
C THR A 224 -2.74 -13.39 -24.22
N ARG A 225 -3.91 -12.98 -24.72
CA ARG A 225 -5.18 -13.72 -24.60
C ARG A 225 -5.09 -15.19 -24.97
N ASP A 226 -4.41 -15.49 -26.09
CA ASP A 226 -4.34 -16.81 -26.68
C ASP A 226 -2.98 -17.49 -26.36
N THR A 227 -2.21 -16.94 -25.41
CA THR A 227 -0.91 -17.42 -25.03
C THR A 227 -0.96 -18.09 -23.66
N PRO A 228 -0.50 -19.33 -23.51
CA PRO A 228 -0.47 -19.99 -22.23
C PRO A 228 0.46 -19.24 -21.25
N THR A 229 -0.04 -18.94 -20.07
CA THR A 229 0.76 -18.37 -18.99
C THR A 229 1.23 -19.50 -18.09
N HIS A 230 2.51 -19.81 -18.09
CA HIS A 230 3.09 -20.93 -17.34
C HIS A 230 3.39 -20.57 -15.89
N PHE A 231 3.77 -19.32 -15.63
CA PHE A 231 4.12 -18.84 -14.29
C PHE A 231 3.37 -17.56 -13.98
N ARG A 232 2.90 -17.43 -12.74
CA ARG A 232 2.19 -16.26 -12.24
C ARG A 232 2.80 -15.82 -10.92
N PHE A 233 3.07 -14.52 -10.79
CA PHE A 233 3.65 -13.90 -9.60
C PHE A 233 2.70 -12.86 -9.01
N SER A 234 2.57 -12.82 -7.69
CA SER A 234 1.84 -11.75 -6.98
C SER A 234 2.73 -10.53 -6.70
N SER A 235 4.06 -10.71 -6.80
CA SER A 235 5.06 -9.67 -6.57
C SER A 235 5.65 -9.19 -7.89
N GLN A 236 5.74 -7.87 -8.06
CA GLN A 236 6.42 -7.27 -9.21
C GLN A 236 7.94 -7.55 -9.19
N ILE A 237 8.53 -7.60 -8.00
CA ILE A 237 9.96 -7.89 -7.84
C ILE A 237 10.28 -9.29 -8.33
N ASP A 238 9.48 -10.29 -7.94
CA ASP A 238 9.66 -11.66 -8.39
C ASP A 238 9.50 -11.78 -9.89
N THR A 239 8.55 -11.04 -10.49
CA THR A 239 8.38 -10.97 -11.93
C THR A 239 9.65 -10.44 -12.61
N VAL A 240 10.25 -9.38 -12.08
CA VAL A 240 11.50 -8.81 -12.62
C VAL A 240 12.65 -9.82 -12.54
N TYR A 241 12.82 -10.49 -11.40
CA TYR A 241 13.85 -11.53 -11.26
C TYR A 241 13.63 -12.72 -12.20
N ALA A 242 12.39 -13.15 -12.41
CA ALA A 242 12.08 -14.20 -13.36
C ALA A 242 12.44 -13.79 -14.81
N VAL A 243 12.16 -12.55 -15.20
CA VAL A 243 12.57 -12.03 -16.52
C VAL A 243 14.09 -11.96 -16.62
N LEU A 244 14.78 -11.45 -15.59
CA LEU A 244 16.26 -11.38 -15.54
C LEU A 244 16.90 -12.76 -15.64
N ALA A 245 16.30 -13.77 -15.02
CA ALA A 245 16.74 -15.17 -15.08
C ALA A 245 16.47 -15.85 -16.45
N GLY A 246 15.90 -15.12 -17.43
CA GLY A 246 15.61 -15.66 -18.74
C GLY A 246 14.44 -16.66 -18.76
N THR A 247 13.54 -16.61 -17.77
CA THR A 247 12.39 -17.53 -17.69
C THR A 247 11.35 -17.26 -18.79
N GLY A 248 11.22 -16.01 -19.24
CA GLY A 248 10.23 -15.64 -20.24
C GLY A 248 10.04 -14.14 -20.40
N ILE A 249 8.91 -13.80 -20.98
CA ILE A 249 8.49 -12.44 -21.29
C ILE A 249 7.44 -11.98 -20.26
N ALA A 250 7.60 -10.77 -19.71
CA ALA A 250 6.61 -10.18 -18.79
C ALA A 250 6.31 -8.71 -19.10
N PRO A 251 5.10 -8.26 -18.77
CA PRO A 251 4.79 -6.84 -18.75
C PRO A 251 5.42 -6.18 -17.52
N LEU A 252 6.23 -5.15 -17.73
CA LEU A 252 6.86 -4.35 -16.68
C LEU A 252 6.57 -2.86 -16.93
N THR A 253 6.64 -2.05 -15.87
CA THR A 253 6.68 -0.61 -16.06
C THR A 253 7.96 -0.21 -16.78
N CYS A 254 7.89 0.75 -17.68
CA CYS A 254 9.06 1.16 -18.46
C CYS A 254 10.20 1.65 -17.56
N MET A 255 9.88 2.40 -16.50
CA MET A 255 10.89 2.84 -15.53
C MET A 255 11.62 1.67 -14.84
N THR A 256 10.95 0.52 -14.67
CA THR A 256 11.57 -0.68 -14.10
C THR A 256 12.35 -1.44 -15.18
N GLY A 257 11.71 -1.76 -16.30
CA GLY A 257 12.37 -2.56 -17.36
C GLY A 257 13.61 -1.88 -17.93
N ASP A 258 13.54 -0.56 -18.16
CA ASP A 258 14.66 0.21 -18.71
C ASP A 258 15.80 0.45 -17.70
N SER A 259 15.57 0.25 -16.40
CA SER A 259 16.61 0.37 -15.37
C SER A 259 17.58 -0.80 -15.32
N TYR A 260 17.24 -1.90 -15.97
CA TYR A 260 18.09 -3.11 -16.04
C TYR A 260 18.74 -3.25 -17.42
N PRO A 261 20.05 -3.04 -17.54
CA PRO A 261 20.76 -3.17 -18.83
C PRO A 261 20.68 -4.57 -19.45
N GLN A 262 20.36 -5.59 -18.65
CA GLN A 262 20.17 -6.98 -19.08
C GLN A 262 18.83 -7.20 -19.77
N LEU A 263 17.88 -6.30 -19.62
CA LEU A 263 16.56 -6.41 -20.22
C LEU A 263 16.51 -5.71 -21.59
N VAL A 264 15.63 -6.19 -22.42
CA VAL A 264 15.29 -5.60 -23.70
C VAL A 264 13.78 -5.41 -23.77
N ARG A 265 13.36 -4.21 -24.17
CA ARG A 265 11.95 -3.92 -24.42
C ARG A 265 11.52 -4.57 -25.73
N ILE A 266 10.41 -5.29 -25.69
CA ILE A 266 9.81 -5.84 -26.88
C ILE A 266 9.03 -4.73 -27.56
N SER A 267 9.48 -4.33 -28.73
CA SER A 267 8.76 -3.41 -29.62
C SER A 267 8.06 -4.23 -30.71
N PRO A 268 6.75 -4.06 -30.85
CA PRO A 268 6.23 -2.97 -31.66
C PRO A 268 5.50 -1.91 -30.83
N GLU A 269 5.37 -0.68 -31.35
CA GLU A 269 4.68 0.43 -30.70
C GLU A 269 3.26 0.08 -30.22
N LYS A 270 2.60 -0.87 -30.88
CA LYS A 270 1.26 -1.37 -30.52
C LYS A 270 1.21 -2.12 -29.19
N LEU A 271 2.35 -2.57 -28.65
CA LEU A 271 2.43 -3.27 -27.36
C LEU A 271 2.77 -2.35 -26.19
N PHE A 272 2.92 -1.06 -26.44
CA PHE A 272 3.14 -0.06 -25.42
C PHE A 272 1.82 0.52 -24.91
N SER A 273 1.63 0.52 -23.61
CA SER A 273 0.46 1.14 -22.97
C SER A 273 0.89 2.15 -21.90
N THR A 274 -0.03 3.03 -21.54
CA THR A 274 0.19 3.95 -20.41
C THR A 274 -1.02 3.93 -19.51
N THR A 275 -0.78 3.93 -18.20
CA THR A 275 -1.83 4.07 -17.18
C THR A 275 -1.68 5.40 -16.44
N GLU A 276 -2.78 5.93 -15.95
CA GLU A 276 -2.76 7.17 -15.19
C GLU A 276 -2.17 6.94 -13.80
N MET A 277 -1.40 7.93 -13.33
CA MET A 277 -0.86 7.94 -11.98
C MET A 277 -1.49 9.09 -11.19
N TRP A 278 -2.12 8.74 -10.09
CA TRP A 278 -2.88 9.64 -9.23
C TRP A 278 -2.23 9.74 -7.86
N LEU A 279 -2.21 10.95 -7.33
CA LEU A 279 -1.77 11.28 -5.98
C LEU A 279 -2.99 11.75 -5.20
N LEU A 280 -3.38 10.96 -4.21
CA LEU A 280 -4.61 11.13 -3.45
C LEU A 280 -4.29 11.24 -1.96
N ALA A 281 -5.13 11.96 -1.22
CA ALA A 281 -5.06 12.06 0.23
C ALA A 281 -6.48 12.10 0.82
N HIS A 282 -6.58 11.88 2.13
CA HIS A 282 -7.85 12.09 2.82
C HIS A 282 -8.23 13.59 2.80
N PRO A 283 -9.50 13.97 2.59
CA PRO A 283 -9.93 15.38 2.54
C PRO A 283 -9.47 16.19 3.74
N ASP A 284 -9.52 15.61 4.94
CA ASP A 284 -9.16 16.29 6.20
C ASP A 284 -7.65 16.52 6.35
N LEU A 285 -6.82 15.83 5.56
CA LEU A 285 -5.36 15.89 5.67
C LEU A 285 -4.68 16.63 4.54
N LYS A 286 -5.32 16.73 3.37
CA LYS A 286 -4.70 17.28 2.15
C LYS A 286 -4.10 18.67 2.32
N ASP A 287 -4.69 19.48 3.21
CA ASP A 287 -4.31 20.88 3.46
C ASP A 287 -3.38 21.03 4.68
N THR A 288 -3.09 19.94 5.42
CA THR A 288 -2.12 19.99 6.52
C THR A 288 -0.70 20.22 5.98
N PRO A 289 0.13 21.04 6.66
CA PRO A 289 1.46 21.38 6.16
C PRO A 289 2.34 20.17 5.82
N PRO A 290 2.40 19.08 6.63
CA PRO A 290 3.19 17.89 6.29
C PRO A 290 2.72 17.20 5.01
N VAL A 291 1.41 16.92 4.89
CA VAL A 291 0.84 16.20 3.74
C VAL A 291 0.97 17.04 2.47
N ARG A 292 0.69 18.33 2.56
CA ARG A 292 0.83 19.27 1.44
C ARG A 292 2.27 19.34 0.93
N ALA A 293 3.26 19.46 1.81
CA ALA A 293 4.68 19.48 1.45
C ALA A 293 5.08 18.23 0.68
N VAL A 294 4.68 17.04 1.16
CA VAL A 294 4.95 15.76 0.49
C VAL A 294 4.25 15.68 -0.86
N MET A 295 2.96 16.06 -0.93
CA MET A 295 2.20 16.03 -2.19
C MET A 295 2.79 16.97 -3.24
N ASP A 296 3.24 18.15 -2.84
CA ASP A 296 3.85 19.12 -3.75
C ASP A 296 5.22 18.65 -4.23
N PHE A 297 6.04 18.08 -3.35
CA PHE A 297 7.30 17.45 -3.73
C PHE A 297 7.11 16.32 -4.74
N ILE A 298 6.22 15.36 -4.46
CA ILE A 298 5.92 14.24 -5.36
C ILE A 298 5.42 14.75 -6.71
N THR A 299 4.55 15.76 -6.71
CA THR A 299 4.02 16.36 -7.95
C THR A 299 5.11 17.02 -8.78
N ALA A 300 6.02 17.74 -8.15
CA ALA A 300 7.16 18.36 -8.81
C ALA A 300 8.07 17.30 -9.45
N LYS A 301 8.37 16.20 -8.70
CA LYS A 301 9.18 15.09 -9.22
C LYS A 301 8.49 14.35 -10.37
N ALA A 302 7.19 14.10 -10.29
CA ALA A 302 6.45 13.49 -11.39
C ALA A 302 6.51 14.32 -12.69
N LYS A 303 6.49 15.64 -12.58
CA LYS A 303 6.63 16.55 -13.72
C LYS A 303 8.05 16.50 -14.32
N THR A 304 9.07 16.54 -13.47
CA THR A 304 10.49 16.47 -13.89
C THR A 304 10.81 15.12 -14.55
N ASP A 305 10.34 14.02 -13.96
CA ASP A 305 10.67 12.65 -14.38
C ASP A 305 9.70 12.08 -15.42
N ARG A 306 8.92 12.94 -16.06
CA ARG A 306 7.87 12.53 -17.02
C ARG A 306 8.40 11.55 -18.07
N ALA A 307 9.55 11.80 -18.65
CA ALA A 307 10.18 10.94 -19.66
C ALA A 307 10.47 9.53 -19.08
N LYS A 308 11.11 9.48 -17.91
CA LYS A 308 11.39 8.22 -17.20
C LYS A 308 10.11 7.44 -16.86
N LEU A 309 9.10 8.12 -16.35
CA LEU A 309 7.83 7.50 -15.97
C LEU A 309 7.07 6.95 -17.18
N THR A 310 7.06 7.67 -18.29
CA THR A 310 6.35 7.26 -19.50
C THR A 310 7.17 6.31 -20.38
N GLY A 311 8.48 6.22 -20.20
CA GLY A 311 9.38 5.44 -21.04
C GLY A 311 9.57 6.03 -22.46
N ARG A 312 9.43 7.36 -22.57
CA ARG A 312 9.52 8.11 -23.84
C ARG A 312 10.53 9.23 -23.74
#